data_32ef78fedc32b7b4d558ec333d4399e8
#
_entry.id   32ef78fedc32b7b4d558ec333d4399e8
#
_cell.length_a   1.000
_cell.length_b   1.000
_cell.length_c   1.000
_cell.angle_alpha   90.00
_cell.angle_beta   90.00
_cell.angle_gamma   90.00
#
_symmetry.space_group_name_H-M   'P 1'
#
loop_
_entity.id
_entity.type
_entity.pdbx_description
1 polymer ?
#
loop_
_entity_poly.entity_id
_entity_poly.type
_entity_poly.pdbx_seq_one_letter_code
_entity_poly.pdbx_strand_id
1 'polypeptide(L)'
;MLTLYAKQVSNAKVITKLNRITFTNVINSLDLGSVISPKYITSEAIIAYVRAKKNSMNCNIETLYHMYDSRVEAIEFFVSENSNVTDIPLRDLKLKKHLLICFINRNGKIIIPTGNDCIQKNDTVMIITTNTGFTNLQDIME
;
A
#
# COMPACT_ATOMS: atom_id res chain seq x y z
N MET A 1 -4.03 29.05 7.02
CA MET A 1 -4.70 30.02 7.91
C MET A 1 -6.21 29.75 8.04
N LEU A 2 -6.98 29.61 6.95
CA LEU A 2 -8.44 29.33 7.01
C LEU A 2 -8.79 28.07 7.81
N THR A 3 -8.01 26.99 7.69
CA THR A 3 -8.23 25.74 8.44
C THR A 3 -8.12 25.91 9.95
N LEU A 4 -7.10 26.62 10.41
CA LEU A 4 -6.91 26.89 11.84
C LEU A 4 -8.05 27.75 12.41
N TYR A 5 -8.47 28.75 11.63
CA TYR A 5 -9.64 29.57 11.99
C TYR A 5 -10.92 28.74 12.07
N ALA A 6 -11.18 27.89 11.06
CA ALA A 6 -12.36 27.03 11.05
C ALA A 6 -12.41 26.08 12.27
N LYS A 7 -11.28 25.54 12.68
CA LYS A 7 -11.19 24.71 13.90
C LYS A 7 -11.38 25.51 15.20
N GLN A 8 -10.98 26.76 15.20
CA GLN A 8 -11.16 27.62 16.38
C GLN A 8 -12.64 28.01 16.61
N VAL A 9 -13.41 28.18 15.52
CA VAL A 9 -14.80 28.65 15.60
C VAL A 9 -15.82 27.52 15.46
N SER A 10 -15.40 26.28 15.19
CA SER A 10 -16.30 25.15 15.02
C SER A 10 -15.65 23.81 15.37
N ASN A 11 -16.47 22.80 15.70
CA ASN A 11 -16.04 21.41 15.89
C ASN A 11 -16.14 20.59 14.57
N ALA A 12 -16.23 21.23 13.42
CA ALA A 12 -16.36 20.56 12.15
C ALA A 12 -15.09 19.79 11.78
N LYS A 13 -15.26 18.65 11.11
CA LYS A 13 -14.14 17.94 10.49
C LYS A 13 -13.54 18.81 9.38
N VAL A 14 -12.26 19.04 9.44
CA VAL A 14 -11.56 19.92 8.50
C VAL A 14 -10.62 19.10 7.63
N ILE A 15 -10.62 19.38 6.32
CA ILE A 15 -9.70 18.82 5.34
C ILE A 15 -8.92 19.97 4.72
N THR A 16 -7.59 19.91 4.83
CA THR A 16 -6.69 20.96 4.35
C THR A 16 -5.97 20.53 3.08
N LYS A 17 -6.13 21.31 2.01
CA LYS A 17 -5.35 21.14 0.79
C LYS A 17 -4.04 21.94 0.89
N LEU A 18 -2.90 21.28 0.73
CA LEU A 18 -1.59 21.89 0.64
C LEU A 18 -0.98 21.72 -0.75
N ASN A 19 -0.61 22.84 -1.39
CA ASN A 19 0.04 22.82 -2.71
C ASN A 19 1.58 22.66 -2.60
N ARG A 20 2.16 23.08 -1.49
CA ARG A 20 3.60 22.95 -1.19
C ARG A 20 3.75 22.48 0.24
N ILE A 21 4.52 21.43 0.43
CA ILE A 21 4.95 20.95 1.74
C ILE A 21 6.41 21.38 1.90
N THR A 22 6.58 22.64 2.28
CA THR A 22 7.85 23.16 2.80
C THR A 22 7.71 23.17 4.32
N PHE A 23 8.66 22.66 5.07
CA PHE A 23 8.61 22.58 6.53
C PHE A 23 7.60 21.53 7.09
N THR A 24 7.75 20.29 6.67
CA THR A 24 6.91 19.16 7.13
C THR A 24 6.77 19.09 8.66
N ASN A 25 7.84 19.36 9.41
CA ASN A 25 7.84 19.36 10.87
C ASN A 25 6.88 20.42 11.45
N VAL A 26 6.82 21.60 10.84
CA VAL A 26 5.91 22.67 11.27
C VAL A 26 4.47 22.32 10.91
N ILE A 27 4.25 21.76 9.73
CA ILE A 27 2.93 21.31 9.28
C ILE A 27 2.38 20.23 10.19
N ASN A 28 3.21 19.27 10.59
CA ASN A 28 2.83 18.17 11.49
C ASN A 28 2.54 18.65 12.93
N SER A 29 3.13 19.76 13.36
CA SER A 29 2.84 20.36 14.66
C SER A 29 1.55 21.19 14.68
N LEU A 30 1.00 21.55 13.52
CA LEU A 30 -0.25 22.28 13.38
C LEU A 30 -1.41 21.28 13.26
N ASP A 31 -2.47 21.50 14.03
CA ASP A 31 -3.68 20.71 13.93
C ASP A 31 -4.50 21.11 12.69
N LEU A 32 -4.05 20.66 11.52
CA LEU A 32 -4.68 20.96 10.22
C LEU A 32 -5.79 19.99 9.82
N GLY A 33 -6.12 19.02 10.66
CA GLY A 33 -7.04 17.94 10.31
C GLY A 33 -6.42 16.98 9.28
N SER A 34 -7.24 16.46 8.37
CA SER A 34 -6.73 15.64 7.26
C SER A 34 -6.08 16.52 6.22
N VAL A 35 -4.80 16.27 5.91
CA VAL A 35 -4.05 17.04 4.92
C VAL A 35 -4.02 16.29 3.58
N ILE A 36 -4.37 17.00 2.51
CA ILE A 36 -4.33 16.48 1.13
C ILE A 36 -3.33 17.29 0.33
N SER A 37 -2.38 16.62 -0.31
CA SER A 37 -1.46 17.21 -1.27
C SER A 37 -1.65 16.58 -2.66
N PRO A 38 -2.27 17.30 -3.63
CA PRO A 38 -2.54 16.76 -4.95
C PRO A 38 -1.30 16.31 -5.70
N LYS A 39 -0.16 17.00 -5.48
CA LYS A 39 1.11 16.63 -6.12
C LYS A 39 1.60 15.25 -5.67
N TYR A 40 1.44 14.93 -4.38
CA TYR A 40 1.81 13.61 -3.85
C TYR A 40 0.90 12.53 -4.42
N ILE A 41 -0.41 12.73 -4.38
CA ILE A 41 -1.39 11.76 -4.91
C ILE A 41 -1.11 11.48 -6.39
N THR A 42 -0.83 12.53 -7.18
CA THR A 42 -0.50 12.39 -8.60
C THR A 42 0.82 11.66 -8.82
N SER A 43 1.86 11.98 -8.03
CA SER A 43 3.16 11.30 -8.16
C SER A 43 3.07 9.82 -7.78
N GLU A 44 2.33 9.47 -6.73
CA GLU A 44 2.08 8.08 -6.35
C GLU A 44 1.36 7.30 -7.46
N ALA A 45 0.33 7.89 -8.06
CA ALA A 45 -0.38 7.29 -9.18
C ALA A 45 0.54 7.07 -10.40
N ILE A 46 1.43 8.04 -10.69
CA ILE A 46 2.41 7.92 -11.78
C ILE A 46 3.43 6.82 -11.47
N ILE A 47 3.96 6.78 -10.24
CA ILE A 47 4.93 5.75 -9.83
C ILE A 47 4.29 4.36 -9.92
N ALA A 48 3.08 4.19 -9.43
CA ALA A 48 2.34 2.93 -9.52
C ALA A 48 2.15 2.51 -10.99
N TYR A 49 1.72 3.44 -11.85
CA TYR A 49 1.55 3.19 -13.28
C TYR A 49 2.88 2.81 -13.98
N VAL A 50 3.96 3.53 -13.68
CA VAL A 50 5.29 3.25 -14.27
C VAL A 50 5.81 1.90 -13.80
N ARG A 51 5.66 1.56 -12.51
CA ARG A 51 6.03 0.24 -11.99
C ARG A 51 5.22 -0.87 -12.67
N ALA A 52 3.91 -0.72 -12.75
CA ALA A 52 3.05 -1.68 -13.43
C ALA A 52 3.43 -1.85 -14.91
N LYS A 53 3.78 -0.76 -15.62
CA LYS A 53 4.14 -0.81 -17.04
C LYS A 53 5.57 -1.32 -17.29
N LYS A 54 6.53 -0.98 -16.42
CA LYS A 54 7.92 -1.46 -16.54
C LYS A 54 8.03 -2.97 -16.39
N ASN A 55 7.08 -3.55 -15.68
CA ASN A 55 7.03 -4.97 -15.36
C ASN A 55 5.99 -5.75 -16.17
N SER A 56 5.51 -5.18 -17.28
CA SER A 56 4.46 -5.78 -18.14
C SER A 56 4.80 -7.17 -18.71
N MET A 57 6.00 -7.68 -18.47
CA MET A 57 6.36 -9.05 -18.83
C MET A 57 6.21 -10.06 -17.68
N ASN A 58 6.14 -9.64 -16.40
CA ASN A 58 5.93 -10.58 -15.26
C ASN A 58 5.45 -9.90 -13.95
N CYS A 59 4.98 -8.66 -13.98
CA CYS A 59 4.54 -7.98 -12.77
C CYS A 59 3.03 -8.05 -12.61
N ASN A 60 2.63 -8.60 -11.48
CA ASN A 60 1.22 -8.79 -11.12
C ASN A 60 0.76 -7.76 -10.08
N ILE A 61 1.41 -6.58 -9.98
CA ILE A 61 0.96 -5.51 -9.08
C ILE A 61 -0.28 -4.84 -9.67
N GLU A 62 -1.39 -4.92 -8.93
CA GLU A 62 -2.62 -4.18 -9.26
C GLU A 62 -2.61 -2.79 -8.64
N THR A 63 -2.22 -2.68 -7.38
CA THR A 63 -2.25 -1.42 -6.64
C THR A 63 -1.03 -1.30 -5.73
N LEU A 64 -0.53 -0.07 -5.58
CA LEU A 64 0.57 0.27 -4.69
C LEU A 64 0.24 1.55 -3.92
N TYR A 65 0.25 1.46 -2.60
CA TYR A 65 0.07 2.59 -1.70
C TYR A 65 1.33 2.82 -0.89
N HIS A 66 1.78 4.07 -0.83
CA HIS A 66 2.83 4.49 0.08
C HIS A 66 2.21 5.09 1.34
N MET A 67 2.69 4.65 2.50
CA MET A 67 2.22 5.13 3.80
C MET A 67 3.39 5.62 4.64
N TYR A 68 3.10 6.53 5.59
CA TYR A 68 4.09 7.06 6.54
C TYR A 68 5.34 7.62 5.86
N ASP A 69 5.17 8.55 4.91
CA ASP A 69 6.25 9.18 4.14
C ASP A 69 7.10 8.14 3.36
N SER A 70 6.42 7.20 2.70
CA SER A 70 7.03 6.12 1.91
C SER A 70 7.90 5.13 2.72
N ARG A 71 7.69 5.07 4.04
CA ARG A 71 8.38 4.09 4.90
C ARG A 71 7.69 2.72 4.92
N VAL A 72 6.45 2.67 4.48
CA VAL A 72 5.63 1.46 4.41
C VAL A 72 4.96 1.41 3.05
N GLU A 73 5.03 0.29 2.38
CA GLU A 73 4.30 0.02 1.15
C GLU A 73 3.18 -0.98 1.42
N ALA A 74 1.96 -0.69 0.93
CA ALA A 74 0.90 -1.67 0.81
C ALA A 74 0.74 -2.00 -0.67
N ILE A 75 0.92 -3.25 -1.02
CA ILE A 75 1.02 -3.72 -2.40
C ILE A 75 -0.03 -4.80 -2.63
N GLU A 76 -0.78 -4.66 -3.68
CA GLU A 76 -1.78 -5.62 -4.12
C GLU A 76 -1.26 -6.37 -5.35
N PHE A 77 -1.13 -7.70 -5.24
CA PHE A 77 -0.66 -8.58 -6.30
C PHE A 77 -1.78 -9.48 -6.80
N PHE A 78 -1.97 -9.53 -8.11
CA PHE A 78 -2.79 -10.54 -8.74
C PHE A 78 -1.96 -11.79 -9.08
N VAL A 79 -2.45 -12.95 -8.72
CA VAL A 79 -1.78 -14.24 -8.93
C VAL A 79 -2.23 -14.85 -10.24
N SER A 80 -1.57 -14.49 -11.35
CA SER A 80 -1.93 -14.96 -12.69
C SER A 80 -1.53 -16.41 -12.96
N GLU A 81 -0.45 -16.86 -12.34
CA GLU A 81 0.12 -18.19 -12.56
C GLU A 81 0.54 -18.85 -11.24
N ASN A 82 0.62 -20.16 -11.23
CA ASN A 82 1.19 -20.89 -10.11
C ASN A 82 2.68 -20.60 -10.00
N SER A 83 3.16 -20.43 -8.80
CA SER A 83 4.54 -20.09 -8.49
C SER A 83 4.98 -20.80 -7.21
N ASN A 84 6.22 -20.58 -6.80
CA ASN A 84 6.77 -21.14 -5.57
C ASN A 84 6.12 -20.62 -4.28
N VAL A 85 5.15 -19.70 -4.36
CA VAL A 85 4.36 -19.19 -3.23
C VAL A 85 2.91 -19.66 -3.25
N THR A 86 2.47 -20.34 -4.32
CA THR A 86 1.10 -20.85 -4.45
C THR A 86 0.96 -22.26 -3.91
N ASP A 87 -0.26 -22.56 -3.38
CA ASP A 87 -0.68 -23.88 -2.86
C ASP A 87 0.20 -24.41 -1.70
N ILE A 88 0.97 -23.52 -1.07
CA ILE A 88 1.78 -23.83 0.11
C ILE A 88 1.19 -23.08 1.30
N PRO A 89 0.99 -23.73 2.47
CA PRO A 89 0.55 -23.06 3.69
C PRO A 89 1.48 -21.89 4.03
N LEU A 90 0.90 -20.74 4.38
CA LEU A 90 1.68 -19.52 4.64
C LEU A 90 2.72 -19.71 5.75
N ARG A 91 2.46 -20.58 6.73
CA ARG A 91 3.41 -20.93 7.80
C ARG A 91 4.67 -21.63 7.30
N ASP A 92 4.58 -22.30 6.14
CA ASP A 92 5.67 -23.09 5.56
C ASP A 92 6.49 -22.27 4.54
N LEU A 93 6.02 -21.07 4.21
CA LEU A 93 6.75 -20.11 3.36
C LEU A 93 7.83 -19.40 4.15
N LYS A 94 9.04 -19.35 3.59
CA LYS A 94 10.14 -18.54 4.14
C LYS A 94 9.98 -17.09 3.70
N LEU A 95 9.17 -16.35 4.44
CA LEU A 95 8.87 -14.97 4.12
C LEU A 95 9.95 -14.02 4.65
N LYS A 96 10.25 -12.97 3.89
CA LYS A 96 11.12 -11.87 4.34
C LYS A 96 10.57 -11.26 5.62
N LYS A 97 11.49 -10.77 6.46
CA LYS A 97 11.14 -10.02 7.67
C LYS A 97 10.44 -8.70 7.31
N HIS A 98 9.68 -8.17 8.24
CA HIS A 98 8.95 -6.90 8.10
C HIS A 98 7.92 -6.89 6.96
N LEU A 99 7.23 -8.01 6.79
CA LEU A 99 6.19 -8.24 5.81
C LEU A 99 4.98 -8.87 6.48
N LEU A 100 3.79 -8.42 6.11
CA LEU A 100 2.52 -8.96 6.56
C LEU A 100 1.61 -9.19 5.35
N ILE A 101 1.09 -10.39 5.18
CA ILE A 101 0.00 -10.70 4.26
C ILE A 101 -1.30 -10.35 4.96
N CYS A 102 -1.96 -9.26 4.51
CA CYS A 102 -3.12 -8.70 5.21
C CYS A 102 -4.41 -9.42 4.88
N PHE A 103 -4.66 -9.61 3.60
CA PHE A 103 -5.82 -10.35 3.13
C PHE A 103 -5.59 -10.96 1.74
N ILE A 104 -6.40 -11.96 1.45
CA ILE A 104 -6.50 -12.61 0.14
C ILE A 104 -7.93 -12.40 -0.35
N ASN A 105 -8.08 -11.83 -1.54
CA ASN A 105 -9.35 -11.76 -2.24
C ASN A 105 -9.43 -12.95 -3.21
N ARG A 106 -10.33 -13.87 -2.92
CA ARG A 106 -10.58 -15.05 -3.75
C ARG A 106 -11.99 -14.99 -4.31
N ASN A 107 -12.11 -14.73 -5.61
CA ASN A 107 -13.40 -14.61 -6.29
C ASN A 107 -14.37 -13.62 -5.62
N GLY A 108 -13.87 -12.46 -5.15
CA GLY A 108 -14.65 -11.44 -4.46
C GLY A 108 -14.85 -11.68 -2.96
N LYS A 109 -14.42 -12.82 -2.44
CA LYS A 109 -14.46 -13.10 -1.01
C LYS A 109 -13.14 -12.70 -0.34
N ILE A 110 -13.22 -11.83 0.64
CA ILE A 110 -12.05 -11.41 1.44
C ILE A 110 -11.78 -12.46 2.53
N ILE A 111 -10.56 -12.94 2.56
CA ILE A 111 -10.02 -13.89 3.54
C ILE A 111 -8.93 -13.17 4.32
N ILE A 112 -9.04 -13.13 5.65
CA ILE A 112 -7.94 -12.74 6.52
C ILE A 112 -7.13 -14.02 6.76
N PRO A 113 -5.93 -14.15 6.16
CA PRO A 113 -5.26 -15.43 6.13
C PRO A 113 -4.64 -15.78 7.49
N THR A 114 -4.64 -17.04 7.78
CA THR A 114 -3.91 -17.68 8.88
C THR A 114 -2.73 -18.46 8.32
N GLY A 115 -1.85 -18.97 9.19
CA GLY A 115 -0.71 -19.78 8.74
C GLY A 115 -1.11 -21.05 7.97
N ASN A 116 -2.36 -21.54 8.10
CA ASN A 116 -2.84 -22.74 7.40
C ASN A 116 -3.43 -22.44 6.02
N ASP A 117 -3.68 -21.16 5.70
CA ASP A 117 -4.21 -20.76 4.42
C ASP A 117 -3.11 -20.75 3.35
N CYS A 118 -3.50 -20.94 2.09
CA CYS A 118 -2.60 -20.91 0.94
C CYS A 118 -3.03 -19.81 -0.03
N ILE A 119 -2.08 -19.23 -0.72
CA ILE A 119 -2.32 -18.38 -1.89
C ILE A 119 -2.60 -19.30 -3.08
N GLN A 120 -3.60 -18.95 -3.90
CA GLN A 120 -3.98 -19.73 -5.06
C GLN A 120 -3.96 -18.89 -6.34
N LYS A 121 -3.92 -19.55 -7.47
CA LYS A 121 -4.09 -18.88 -8.77
C LYS A 121 -5.41 -18.12 -8.83
N ASN A 122 -5.41 -16.94 -9.43
CA ASN A 122 -6.50 -15.97 -9.53
C ASN A 122 -6.88 -15.30 -8.19
N ASP A 123 -6.09 -15.47 -7.12
CA ASP A 123 -6.22 -14.63 -5.93
C ASP A 123 -5.65 -13.25 -6.18
N THR A 124 -6.17 -12.27 -5.48
CA THR A 124 -5.51 -10.98 -5.27
C THR A 124 -5.03 -10.92 -3.83
N VAL A 125 -3.74 -10.66 -3.63
CA VAL A 125 -3.08 -10.71 -2.31
C VAL A 125 -2.60 -9.33 -1.91
N MET A 126 -3.07 -8.81 -0.77
CA MET A 126 -2.59 -7.56 -0.20
C MET A 126 -1.49 -7.82 0.82
N ILE A 127 -0.37 -7.15 0.63
CA ILE A 127 0.82 -7.24 1.47
C ILE A 127 1.17 -5.85 2.00
N ILE A 128 1.51 -5.76 3.29
CA ILE A 128 2.10 -4.57 3.89
C ILE A 128 3.54 -4.87 4.28
N THR A 129 4.46 -4.00 3.88
CA THR A 129 5.89 -4.21 4.14
C THR A 129 6.64 -2.90 4.29
N THR A 130 7.73 -2.92 5.06
CA THR A 130 8.72 -1.84 5.09
C THR A 130 9.87 -2.07 4.09
N ASN A 131 9.90 -3.23 3.43
CA ASN A 131 10.81 -3.47 2.33
C ASN A 131 10.28 -2.73 1.08
N THR A 132 11.13 -2.06 0.35
CA THR A 132 10.74 -1.29 -0.83
C THR A 132 11.14 -1.99 -2.13
N GLY A 133 10.40 -1.69 -3.20
CA GLY A 133 10.79 -2.10 -4.53
C GLY A 133 10.35 -3.51 -4.94
N PHE A 134 9.41 -4.12 -4.24
CA PHE A 134 8.80 -5.38 -4.70
C PHE A 134 8.14 -5.17 -6.06
N THR A 135 8.36 -6.09 -6.96
CA THR A 135 7.85 -6.07 -8.33
C THR A 135 6.98 -7.28 -8.64
N ASN A 136 7.19 -8.37 -7.90
CA ASN A 136 6.47 -9.62 -8.08
C ASN A 136 6.10 -10.20 -6.71
N LEU A 137 5.05 -11.03 -6.67
CA LEU A 137 4.66 -11.73 -5.46
C LEU A 137 5.78 -12.63 -4.91
N GLN A 138 6.62 -13.19 -5.77
CA GLN A 138 7.76 -14.03 -5.37
C GLN A 138 8.81 -13.24 -4.56
N ASP A 139 8.84 -11.92 -4.68
CA ASP A 139 9.78 -11.06 -3.93
C ASP A 139 9.53 -11.07 -2.41
N ILE A 140 8.40 -11.67 -1.95
CA ILE A 140 8.11 -11.86 -0.52
C ILE A 140 8.97 -12.94 0.12
N MET A 141 9.57 -13.83 -0.69
CA MET A 141 10.41 -14.93 -0.21
C MET A 141 11.82 -14.44 0.14
N GLU A 142 12.46 -15.14 1.11
CA GLU A 142 13.87 -14.92 1.46
C GLU A 142 14.83 -15.35 0.34
#